data_af2abd62931eeb6f9b91f4826b73a7d4
#
_entry.id   af2abd62931eeb6f9b91f4826b73a7d4
#
_cell.length_a   1.000
_cell.length_b   1.000
_cell.length_c   1.000
_cell.angle_alpha   90.00
_cell.angle_beta   90.00
_cell.angle_gamma   90.00
#
_symmetry.space_group_name_H-M   'P 1'
#
loop_
_entity.id
_entity.type
_entity.pdbx_description
1 polymer ?
#
loop_
_entity_poly.entity_id
_entity_poly.type
_entity_poly.pdbx_seq_one_letter_code
_entity_poly.pdbx_strand_id
1 'polypeptide(L)'
;DDKYYKDIAKRKPYPKGSYVDGFTINNRLDYFRFNVNPTKRNNSYVVTQFKKGIVRVIYNDEYENKTLLKYGIRSYKNEMNPNYPMMAWDPKGTRIAVLYTTEGKLKLFVYDIINRQKQIKIDLTKEFDQVQDMKYMLNSNTLLLTAVKNGHTDIFTYDIQKEKAKQITNDVYDDLDASFVAFPNKTGIIFSSNRPSPAAKSSDAVLPSDSKYNIFLITDFGDKPELNQITQLSKLKYGNARSPMQYNESHFTFVSDENGVGNRYAGFFTTKKAGLDTLVLIADQILRNPSVKEVDSTLKAYRKTDVDSVAVVSITEDSAYTFPLTNYQSTLAETRIAGDNNQVSEVTRQSDDKVLYKLKIDEMTLRRRNVTAQPTEYMKKVMGEYKDTAAVKKAISAAKKDEDIFQTEFANEKKDSSTAGNEIDVLKPKYDVLKTIKKFRYKPPKFSVEYGSAGFTTGVLVNRYQPYGGGAGPIQLNSGTPLSGLIRLGTVELLEDQRIS
;
A
#
# COMPACT_ATOMS: atom_id res chain seq x y z
N ASP A 1 3.25 -18.45 -25.24
CA ASP A 1 4.16 -18.53 -24.08
C ASP A 1 5.59 -18.12 -24.44
N ASP A 2 6.20 -18.65 -25.51
CA ASP A 2 7.58 -18.32 -25.91
C ASP A 2 7.84 -16.82 -26.13
N LYS A 3 6.83 -16.09 -26.62
CA LYS A 3 6.94 -14.65 -26.82
C LYS A 3 7.09 -13.89 -25.50
N TYR A 4 6.35 -14.31 -24.48
CA TYR A 4 6.42 -13.71 -23.14
C TYR A 4 7.77 -14.02 -22.47
N TYR A 5 8.27 -15.25 -22.59
CA TYR A 5 9.58 -15.61 -22.06
C TYR A 5 10.72 -14.83 -22.73
N LYS A 6 10.67 -14.63 -24.05
CA LYS A 6 11.65 -13.82 -24.77
C LYS A 6 11.65 -12.35 -24.37
N ASP A 7 10.48 -11.79 -24.02
CA ASP A 7 10.38 -10.43 -23.54
C ASP A 7 10.95 -10.31 -22.12
N ILE A 8 10.61 -11.23 -21.22
CA ILE A 8 11.13 -11.26 -19.85
C ILE A 8 12.65 -11.46 -19.83
N ALA A 9 13.19 -12.33 -20.70
CA ALA A 9 14.63 -12.60 -20.77
C ALA A 9 15.49 -11.38 -21.16
N LYS A 10 14.90 -10.37 -21.82
CA LYS A 10 15.58 -9.10 -22.15
C LYS A 10 15.73 -8.17 -20.95
N ARG A 11 15.02 -8.42 -19.86
CA ARG A 11 15.07 -7.61 -18.64
C ARG A 11 16.16 -8.09 -17.71
N LYS A 12 16.60 -7.22 -16.80
CA LYS A 12 17.58 -7.62 -15.78
C LYS A 12 16.96 -8.61 -14.80
N PRO A 13 17.55 -9.81 -14.60
CA PRO A 13 16.94 -10.80 -13.74
C PRO A 13 16.95 -10.40 -12.26
N TYR A 14 17.96 -9.64 -11.82
CA TYR A 14 18.12 -9.23 -10.42
C TYR A 14 18.90 -7.91 -10.31
N PRO A 15 18.89 -7.29 -9.12
CA PRO A 15 19.61 -6.04 -8.86
C PRO A 15 21.12 -6.16 -9.08
N LYS A 16 21.75 -5.08 -9.50
CA LYS A 16 23.20 -4.93 -9.47
C LYS A 16 23.65 -4.59 -8.04
N GLY A 17 24.01 -5.57 -7.25
CA GLY A 17 24.48 -5.36 -5.89
C GLY A 17 24.87 -6.65 -5.20
N SER A 18 25.29 -6.54 -3.96
CA SER A 18 25.63 -7.70 -3.15
C SER A 18 24.38 -8.27 -2.49
N TYR A 19 24.18 -9.56 -2.62
CA TYR A 19 23.25 -10.25 -1.75
C TYR A 19 23.79 -10.29 -0.32
N VAL A 20 22.91 -10.40 0.65
CA VAL A 20 23.32 -10.43 2.06
C VAL A 20 23.83 -11.81 2.42
N ASP A 21 25.12 -11.87 2.76
CA ASP A 21 25.75 -13.09 3.24
C ASP A 21 25.20 -13.54 4.60
N GLY A 22 25.30 -14.83 4.90
CA GLY A 22 24.90 -15.39 6.20
C GLY A 22 23.46 -15.87 6.29
N PHE A 23 22.63 -15.64 5.25
CA PHE A 23 21.31 -16.26 5.13
C PHE A 23 21.36 -17.43 4.15
N THR A 24 20.90 -18.58 4.59
CA THR A 24 20.72 -19.74 3.70
C THR A 24 19.54 -19.46 2.79
N ILE A 25 19.82 -19.27 1.50
CA ILE A 25 18.79 -19.22 0.47
C ILE A 25 18.26 -20.65 0.28
N ASN A 26 17.00 -20.87 0.61
CA ASN A 26 16.38 -22.19 0.50
C ASN A 26 14.86 -22.00 0.39
N ASN A 27 14.21 -22.77 -0.46
CA ASN A 27 12.74 -22.79 -0.62
C ASN A 27 11.95 -23.10 0.66
N ARG A 28 12.60 -23.58 1.73
CA ARG A 28 12.00 -23.80 3.06
C ARG A 28 12.11 -22.62 4.01
N LEU A 29 12.81 -21.56 3.58
CA LEU A 29 13.04 -20.34 4.35
C LEU A 29 12.46 -19.16 3.58
N ASP A 30 11.58 -18.44 4.22
CA ASP A 30 11.01 -17.24 3.66
C ASP A 30 11.48 -16.01 4.46
N TYR A 31 11.94 -14.98 3.76
CA TYR A 31 12.41 -13.74 4.36
C TYR A 31 11.55 -12.58 3.90
N PHE A 32 11.23 -11.69 4.83
CA PHE A 32 10.47 -10.49 4.55
C PHE A 32 10.79 -9.37 5.54
N ARG A 33 10.40 -8.15 5.19
CA ARG A 33 10.64 -6.95 5.99
C ARG A 33 12.12 -6.72 6.29
N PHE A 34 12.94 -6.88 5.26
CA PHE A 34 14.37 -6.62 5.37
C PHE A 34 14.64 -5.13 5.47
N ASN A 35 15.27 -4.70 6.56
CA ASN A 35 15.48 -3.30 6.87
C ASN A 35 16.89 -3.06 7.44
N VAL A 36 17.70 -2.30 6.71
CA VAL A 36 19.09 -1.99 7.06
C VAL A 36 19.12 -0.79 8.01
N ASN A 37 20.09 -0.75 8.90
CA ASN A 37 20.31 0.36 9.82
C ASN A 37 20.53 1.68 9.05
N PRO A 38 19.85 2.78 9.40
CA PRO A 38 19.93 4.03 8.67
C PRO A 38 21.25 4.79 8.82
N THR A 39 22.13 4.41 9.76
CA THR A 39 23.38 5.15 10.01
C THR A 39 24.55 4.65 9.18
N LYS A 40 25.41 5.55 8.71
CA LYS A 40 26.58 5.22 7.86
C LYS A 40 27.60 4.30 8.54
N ARG A 41 27.63 4.28 9.86
CA ARG A 41 28.66 3.57 10.66
C ARG A 41 28.28 2.15 11.01
N ASN A 42 27.08 1.72 10.67
CA ASN A 42 26.55 0.44 11.14
C ASN A 42 25.90 -0.33 9.99
N ASN A 43 26.45 -1.49 9.67
CA ASN A 43 25.90 -2.38 8.64
C ASN A 43 24.84 -3.33 9.17
N SER A 44 24.43 -3.17 10.43
CA SER A 44 23.42 -4.03 11.03
C SER A 44 22.09 -3.94 10.29
N TYR A 45 21.28 -4.94 10.43
CA TYR A 45 19.96 -5.00 9.83
C TYR A 45 19.00 -5.83 10.66
N VAL A 46 17.73 -5.67 10.39
CA VAL A 46 16.65 -6.49 10.95
C VAL A 46 15.86 -7.12 9.82
N VAL A 47 15.46 -8.36 10.01
CA VAL A 47 14.70 -9.12 9.02
C VAL A 47 13.74 -10.08 9.71
N THR A 48 12.63 -10.37 9.09
CA THR A 48 11.74 -11.44 9.52
C THR A 48 12.04 -12.70 8.72
N GLN A 49 12.23 -13.80 9.43
CA GLN A 49 12.41 -15.14 8.88
C GLN A 49 11.19 -16.00 9.21
N PHE A 50 10.66 -16.65 8.21
CA PHE A 50 9.67 -17.71 8.37
C PHE A 50 10.30 -19.08 8.05
N LYS A 51 10.17 -20.02 8.97
CA LYS A 51 10.68 -21.39 8.82
C LYS A 51 9.79 -22.39 9.52
N LYS A 52 9.24 -23.35 8.78
CA LYS A 52 8.46 -24.48 9.35
C LYS A 52 7.36 -24.03 10.34
N GLY A 53 6.60 -23.00 10.00
CA GLY A 53 5.52 -22.51 10.86
C GLY A 53 5.99 -21.64 12.04
N ILE A 54 7.25 -21.22 12.05
CA ILE A 54 7.82 -20.35 13.08
C ILE A 54 8.26 -19.04 12.43
N VAL A 55 7.78 -17.93 12.96
CA VAL A 55 8.22 -16.57 12.62
C VAL A 55 9.28 -16.12 13.63
N ARG A 56 10.37 -15.54 13.13
CA ARG A 56 11.42 -14.92 13.92
C ARG A 56 11.73 -13.53 13.39
N VAL A 57 11.84 -12.58 14.28
CA VAL A 57 12.49 -11.29 13.99
C VAL A 57 13.94 -11.42 14.40
N ILE A 58 14.83 -11.30 13.44
CA ILE A 58 16.28 -11.45 13.62
C ILE A 58 16.93 -10.09 13.45
N TYR A 59 17.67 -9.65 14.45
CA TYR A 59 18.61 -8.55 14.39
C TYR A 59 20.01 -9.08 14.17
N ASN A 60 20.69 -8.63 13.13
CA ASN A 60 22.08 -8.92 12.83
C ASN A 60 22.93 -7.68 13.08
N ASP A 61 23.98 -7.81 13.88
CA ASP A 61 24.92 -6.75 14.24
C ASP A 61 26.29 -6.87 13.57
N GLU A 62 26.37 -7.59 12.45
CA GLU A 62 27.58 -8.02 11.71
C GLU A 62 28.29 -9.23 12.30
N TYR A 63 28.24 -9.44 13.62
CA TYR A 63 28.94 -10.53 14.29
C TYR A 63 28.02 -11.67 14.69
N GLU A 64 26.82 -11.33 15.16
CA GLU A 64 25.86 -12.32 15.63
C GLU A 64 24.43 -12.05 15.17
N ASN A 65 23.63 -13.10 15.14
CA ASN A 65 22.20 -13.03 14.88
C ASN A 65 21.44 -13.15 16.21
N LYS A 66 20.76 -12.09 16.61
CA LYS A 66 19.91 -12.08 17.81
C LYS A 66 18.44 -12.17 17.46
N THR A 67 17.73 -13.13 18.03
CA THR A 67 16.28 -13.23 17.87
C THR A 67 15.56 -12.29 18.84
N LEU A 68 14.90 -11.27 18.30
CA LEU A 68 14.13 -10.29 19.08
C LEU A 68 12.72 -10.78 19.42
N LEU A 69 12.09 -11.50 18.50
CA LEU A 69 10.75 -12.05 18.62
C LEU A 69 10.70 -13.42 17.97
N LYS A 70 9.98 -14.37 18.59
CA LYS A 70 9.74 -15.71 18.05
C LYS A 70 8.36 -16.17 18.43
N TYR A 71 7.57 -16.63 17.46
CA TYR A 71 6.26 -17.25 17.72
C TYR A 71 5.93 -18.27 16.63
N GLY A 72 5.03 -19.21 16.96
CA GLY A 72 4.53 -20.20 16.02
C GLY A 72 3.21 -19.74 15.41
N ILE A 73 3.03 -19.93 14.12
CA ILE A 73 1.80 -19.54 13.40
C ILE A 73 0.63 -20.45 13.73
N ARG A 74 0.89 -21.69 14.13
CA ARG A 74 -0.15 -22.70 14.43
C ARG A 74 -0.66 -22.67 15.86
N SER A 75 -0.26 -21.68 16.65
CA SER A 75 -0.81 -21.49 17.99
C SER A 75 -2.17 -20.82 17.88
N TYR A 76 -3.16 -21.33 18.59
CA TYR A 76 -4.48 -20.69 18.69
C TYR A 76 -4.41 -19.25 19.25
N LYS A 77 -3.29 -18.90 19.89
CA LYS A 77 -3.00 -17.54 20.41
C LYS A 77 -2.48 -16.58 19.37
N ASN A 78 -1.93 -17.09 18.28
CA ASN A 78 -1.28 -16.28 17.24
C ASN A 78 -1.92 -16.62 15.91
N GLU A 79 -2.93 -15.88 15.54
CA GLU A 79 -3.48 -15.93 14.19
C GLU A 79 -2.43 -15.49 13.18
N MET A 80 -2.44 -16.15 12.03
CA MET A 80 -1.54 -15.78 10.93
C MET A 80 -2.05 -14.49 10.29
N ASN A 81 -1.44 -13.38 10.65
CA ASN A 81 -1.63 -12.14 9.92
C ASN A 81 -0.35 -11.83 9.13
N PRO A 82 -0.38 -11.84 7.79
CA PRO A 82 0.80 -11.64 6.95
C PRO A 82 1.41 -10.23 7.09
N ASN A 83 0.67 -9.27 7.63
CA ASN A 83 1.18 -7.92 7.85
C ASN A 83 2.16 -7.86 9.03
N TYR A 84 2.15 -8.83 9.92
CA TYR A 84 3.00 -8.83 11.12
C TYR A 84 4.07 -9.94 11.09
N PRO A 85 5.19 -9.73 11.76
CA PRO A 85 5.62 -8.55 12.51
C PRO A 85 6.12 -7.42 11.60
N MET A 86 5.97 -6.16 12.04
CA MET A 86 6.54 -4.97 11.40
C MET A 86 7.72 -4.48 12.20
N MET A 87 8.71 -3.91 11.51
CA MET A 87 9.91 -3.37 12.15
C MET A 87 10.27 -2.03 11.54
N ALA A 88 10.70 -1.10 12.41
CA ALA A 88 11.21 0.19 11.99
C ALA A 88 12.45 0.57 12.81
N TRP A 89 13.46 1.10 12.13
CA TRP A 89 14.61 1.72 12.75
C TRP A 89 14.31 3.14 13.16
N ASP A 90 14.81 3.55 14.31
CA ASP A 90 14.85 4.97 14.65
C ASP A 90 15.90 5.70 13.77
N PRO A 91 15.78 7.02 13.58
CA PRO A 91 16.71 7.77 12.73
C PRO A 91 18.17 7.70 13.20
N LYS A 92 18.39 7.49 14.50
CA LYS A 92 19.74 7.35 15.09
C LYS A 92 20.33 5.96 14.90
N GLY A 93 19.56 4.99 14.41
CA GLY A 93 19.99 3.60 14.26
C GLY A 93 20.30 2.88 15.56
N THR A 94 19.75 3.35 16.69
CA THR A 94 20.01 2.81 18.03
C THR A 94 18.84 2.00 18.59
N ARG A 95 17.65 2.13 18.00
CA ARG A 95 16.43 1.47 18.45
C ARG A 95 15.69 0.82 17.31
N ILE A 96 15.04 -0.29 17.59
CA ILE A 96 14.17 -1.01 16.67
C ILE A 96 12.77 -1.09 17.30
N ALA A 97 11.79 -0.47 16.68
CA ALA A 97 10.39 -0.70 17.01
C ALA A 97 9.92 -1.99 16.33
N VAL A 98 9.24 -2.86 17.06
CA VAL A 98 8.67 -4.11 16.56
C VAL A 98 7.21 -4.17 16.97
N LEU A 99 6.34 -4.18 15.98
CA LEU A 99 4.90 -4.31 16.12
C LEU A 99 4.46 -5.72 15.71
N TYR A 100 3.71 -6.39 16.56
CA TYR A 100 3.25 -7.76 16.33
C TYR A 100 1.87 -8.00 16.95
N THR A 101 1.23 -9.08 16.52
CA THR A 101 -0.04 -9.50 17.09
C THR A 101 0.13 -10.72 17.99
N THR A 102 -0.58 -10.75 19.08
CA THR A 102 -0.68 -11.92 19.97
C THR A 102 -2.03 -11.89 20.70
N GLU A 103 -2.73 -13.01 20.69
CA GLU A 103 -4.06 -13.13 21.32
C GLU A 103 -5.07 -12.06 20.82
N GLY A 104 -5.03 -11.74 19.53
CA GLY A 104 -5.87 -10.69 18.92
C GLY A 104 -5.49 -9.25 19.31
N LYS A 105 -4.38 -9.05 20.03
CA LYS A 105 -3.92 -7.74 20.47
C LYS A 105 -2.73 -7.24 19.67
N LEU A 106 -2.74 -5.95 19.35
CA LEU A 106 -1.63 -5.24 18.74
C LEU A 106 -0.63 -4.81 19.79
N LYS A 107 0.56 -5.39 19.76
CA LYS A 107 1.62 -5.09 20.76
C LYS A 107 2.86 -4.53 20.09
N LEU A 108 3.35 -3.44 20.63
CA LEU A 108 4.57 -2.77 20.23
C LEU A 108 5.61 -2.92 21.34
N PHE A 109 6.86 -3.24 20.97
CA PHE A 109 8.00 -3.03 21.85
C PHE A 109 9.11 -2.30 21.11
N VAL A 110 9.93 -1.57 21.84
CA VAL A 110 11.13 -0.94 21.33
C VAL A 110 12.34 -1.66 21.92
N TYR A 111 13.19 -2.17 21.03
CA TYR A 111 14.45 -2.79 21.41
C TYR A 111 15.59 -1.78 21.30
N ASP A 112 16.29 -1.57 22.39
CA ASP A 112 17.49 -0.73 22.47
C ASP A 112 18.72 -1.60 22.16
N ILE A 113 19.46 -1.22 21.12
CA ILE A 113 20.63 -1.98 20.67
C ILE A 113 21.80 -1.81 21.61
N ILE A 114 21.98 -0.59 22.16
CA ILE A 114 23.11 -0.25 23.04
C ILE A 114 22.98 -1.03 24.34
N ASN A 115 21.81 -0.99 24.94
CA ASN A 115 21.53 -1.68 26.20
C ASN A 115 21.12 -3.15 26.01
N ARG A 116 20.97 -3.60 24.77
CA ARG A 116 20.60 -4.97 24.39
C ARG A 116 19.32 -5.48 25.03
N GLN A 117 18.33 -4.60 25.29
CA GLN A 117 17.08 -4.94 26.00
C GLN A 117 15.85 -4.31 25.39
N LYS A 118 14.69 -4.91 25.66
CA LYS A 118 13.38 -4.35 25.32
C LYS A 118 12.98 -3.33 26.39
N GLN A 119 12.89 -2.06 26.01
CA GLN A 119 12.64 -0.97 26.97
C GLN A 119 11.14 -0.65 27.11
N ILE A 120 10.42 -0.59 26.00
CA ILE A 120 9.06 -0.07 25.94
C ILE A 120 8.14 -1.20 25.46
N LYS A 121 6.98 -1.35 26.09
CA LYS A 121 5.94 -2.30 25.68
C LYS A 121 4.58 -1.59 25.75
N ILE A 122 3.92 -1.48 24.62
CA ILE A 122 2.67 -0.74 24.46
C ILE A 122 1.62 -1.66 23.85
N ASP A 123 0.37 -1.50 24.26
CA ASP A 123 -0.79 -2.15 23.65
C ASP A 123 -1.56 -1.13 22.80
N LEU A 124 -1.49 -1.28 21.48
CA LEU A 124 -2.12 -0.38 20.50
C LEU A 124 -3.54 -0.81 20.12
N THR A 125 -4.06 -1.89 20.70
CA THR A 125 -5.38 -2.46 20.34
C THR A 125 -6.53 -1.49 20.57
N LYS A 126 -6.38 -0.56 21.52
CA LYS A 126 -7.40 0.46 21.81
C LYS A 126 -7.40 1.62 20.82
N GLU A 127 -6.27 1.85 20.15
CA GLU A 127 -6.08 2.98 19.25
C GLU A 127 -6.40 2.62 17.81
N PHE A 128 -6.08 1.38 17.39
CA PHE A 128 -6.15 0.94 16.02
C PHE A 128 -6.74 -0.47 15.90
N ASP A 129 -7.55 -0.70 14.86
CA ASP A 129 -8.05 -2.02 14.50
C ASP A 129 -6.94 -2.85 13.84
N GLN A 130 -6.16 -2.21 12.99
CA GLN A 130 -5.01 -2.80 12.28
C GLN A 130 -3.98 -1.75 11.93
N VAL A 131 -2.70 -2.11 11.95
CA VAL A 131 -1.62 -1.29 11.38
C VAL A 131 -1.12 -1.97 10.11
N GLN A 132 -0.94 -1.22 9.04
CA GLN A 132 -0.50 -1.74 7.74
C GLN A 132 0.97 -1.43 7.43
N ASP A 133 1.47 -0.29 7.86
CA ASP A 133 2.91 0.06 7.79
C ASP A 133 3.32 0.91 8.98
N MET A 134 4.60 0.83 9.34
CA MET A 134 5.18 1.54 10.47
C MET A 134 6.59 2.02 10.11
N LYS A 135 6.84 3.30 10.33
CA LYS A 135 8.16 3.93 10.21
C LYS A 135 8.36 4.92 11.35
N TYR A 136 9.58 5.36 11.58
CA TYR A 136 9.84 6.50 12.45
C TYR A 136 9.73 7.82 11.67
N MET A 137 9.37 8.87 12.37
CA MET A 137 9.55 10.26 11.96
C MET A 137 11.02 10.68 12.14
N LEU A 138 11.32 11.98 12.13
CA LEU A 138 12.69 12.49 12.32
C LEU A 138 13.27 12.24 13.73
N ASN A 139 12.45 11.88 14.70
CA ASN A 139 12.88 11.66 16.06
C ASN A 139 12.64 10.22 16.51
N SER A 140 13.33 9.80 17.55
CA SER A 140 13.25 8.43 18.09
C SER A 140 12.01 8.18 18.97
N ASN A 141 11.08 9.13 19.09
CA ASN A 141 9.89 9.02 19.93
C ASN A 141 8.58 9.03 19.16
N THR A 142 8.59 9.40 17.89
CA THR A 142 7.37 9.49 17.06
C THR A 142 7.40 8.47 15.95
N LEU A 143 6.41 7.59 15.92
CA LEU A 143 6.15 6.68 14.82
C LEU A 143 5.18 7.31 13.82
N LEU A 144 5.38 7.04 12.56
CA LEU A 144 4.46 7.28 11.46
C LEU A 144 3.80 5.95 11.12
N LEU A 145 2.49 5.87 11.27
CA LEU A 145 1.70 4.67 11.10
C LEU A 145 0.71 4.87 9.95
N THR A 146 0.60 3.88 9.10
CA THR A 146 -0.56 3.68 8.26
C THR A 146 -1.45 2.66 8.96
N ALA A 147 -2.64 3.07 9.40
CA ALA A 147 -3.47 2.24 10.26
C ALA A 147 -4.95 2.32 9.90
N VAL A 148 -5.65 1.23 10.19
CA VAL A 148 -7.11 1.16 10.08
C VAL A 148 -7.71 1.55 11.42
N LYS A 149 -8.60 2.52 11.36
CA LYS A 149 -9.41 2.97 12.51
C LYS A 149 -10.83 3.27 12.03
N ASN A 150 -11.83 2.70 12.69
CA ASN A 150 -13.24 2.87 12.30
C ASN A 150 -13.54 2.48 10.83
N GLY A 151 -12.81 1.49 10.29
CA GLY A 151 -13.00 0.99 8.93
C GLY A 151 -12.33 1.80 7.82
N HIS A 152 -11.61 2.88 8.13
CA HIS A 152 -10.84 3.69 7.17
C HIS A 152 -9.35 3.53 7.39
N THR A 153 -8.59 3.55 6.28
CA THR A 153 -7.14 3.43 6.30
C THR A 153 -6.51 4.80 6.17
N ASP A 154 -6.03 5.33 7.27
CA ASP A 154 -5.49 6.68 7.38
C ASP A 154 -4.04 6.69 7.89
N ILE A 155 -3.42 7.87 7.80
CA ILE A 155 -2.09 8.15 8.31
C ILE A 155 -2.19 8.75 9.70
N PHE A 156 -1.38 8.22 10.62
CA PHE A 156 -1.29 8.67 12.00
C PHE A 156 0.17 8.90 12.40
N THR A 157 0.40 9.85 13.25
CA THR A 157 1.62 9.92 14.07
C THR A 157 1.31 9.39 15.46
N TYR A 158 2.24 8.63 16.03
CA TYR A 158 2.10 8.06 17.36
C TYR A 158 3.30 8.42 18.22
N ASP A 159 3.06 9.16 19.33
CA ASP A 159 4.09 9.49 20.32
C ASP A 159 4.25 8.32 21.28
N ILE A 160 5.42 7.69 21.26
CA ILE A 160 5.71 6.48 22.05
C ILE A 160 5.74 6.79 23.55
N GLN A 161 6.20 7.99 23.96
CA GLN A 161 6.31 8.35 25.35
C GLN A 161 4.98 8.77 25.97
N LYS A 162 4.16 9.48 25.18
CA LYS A 162 2.83 9.94 25.62
C LYS A 162 1.74 8.90 25.38
N GLU A 163 2.07 7.84 24.65
CA GLU A 163 1.13 6.81 24.19
C GLU A 163 -0.12 7.42 23.51
N LYS A 164 0.09 8.42 22.64
CA LYS A 164 -0.98 9.17 22.00
C LYS A 164 -0.84 9.18 20.49
N ALA A 165 -1.94 8.85 19.81
CA ALA A 165 -2.07 8.99 18.37
C ALA A 165 -2.60 10.37 17.96
N LYS A 166 -2.08 10.92 16.85
CA LYS A 166 -2.63 12.07 16.14
C LYS A 166 -2.91 11.67 14.70
N GLN A 167 -4.13 11.86 14.24
CA GLN A 167 -4.55 11.59 12.87
C GLN A 167 -4.05 12.68 11.91
N ILE A 168 -3.51 12.29 10.77
CA ILE A 168 -2.97 13.20 9.75
C ILE A 168 -3.89 13.27 8.54
N THR A 169 -4.48 12.15 8.14
CA THR A 169 -5.53 12.11 7.10
C THR A 169 -6.82 11.57 7.69
N ASN A 170 -7.96 12.04 7.19
CA ASN A 170 -9.29 11.62 7.64
C ASN A 170 -10.26 11.76 6.48
N ASP A 171 -10.29 10.77 5.63
CA ASP A 171 -11.17 10.75 4.47
C ASP A 171 -11.60 9.31 4.10
N VAL A 172 -12.33 9.15 3.00
CA VAL A 172 -12.86 7.85 2.56
C VAL A 172 -11.87 7.06 1.71
N TYR A 173 -10.72 7.63 1.41
CA TYR A 173 -9.70 7.01 0.57
C TYR A 173 -8.71 6.23 1.42
N ASP A 174 -8.11 5.21 0.81
CA ASP A 174 -7.04 4.45 1.46
C ASP A 174 -5.70 5.16 1.30
N ASP A 175 -5.12 5.60 2.40
CA ASP A 175 -3.82 6.22 2.48
C ASP A 175 -2.79 5.22 3.02
N LEU A 176 -1.83 4.83 2.18
CA LEU A 176 -0.94 3.71 2.44
C LEU A 176 0.55 4.10 2.35
N ASP A 177 1.41 3.28 2.93
CA ASP A 177 2.88 3.35 2.79
C ASP A 177 3.49 4.69 3.18
N ALA A 178 2.93 5.40 4.15
CA ALA A 178 3.39 6.72 4.56
C ALA A 178 4.88 6.74 4.96
N SER A 179 5.61 7.78 4.54
CA SER A 179 7.02 7.99 4.86
C SER A 179 7.30 9.47 5.07
N PHE A 180 8.06 9.79 6.11
CA PHE A 180 8.50 11.15 6.31
C PHE A 180 9.65 11.49 5.35
N VAL A 181 9.61 12.69 4.77
CA VAL A 181 10.64 13.20 3.86
C VAL A 181 11.10 14.58 4.31
N ALA A 182 12.41 14.81 4.20
CA ALA A 182 13.05 16.08 4.55
C ALA A 182 14.01 16.48 3.43
N PHE A 183 13.47 17.20 2.45
CA PHE A 183 14.25 17.83 1.40
C PHE A 183 14.65 19.26 1.81
N PRO A 184 15.72 19.85 1.24
CA PRO A 184 16.19 21.17 1.63
C PRO A 184 15.11 22.26 1.62
N ASN A 185 14.17 22.19 0.69
CA ASN A 185 13.12 23.20 0.53
C ASN A 185 11.70 22.65 0.78
N LYS A 186 11.56 21.39 1.19
CA LYS A 186 10.25 20.76 1.32
C LYS A 186 10.29 19.56 2.27
N THR A 187 9.65 19.71 3.40
CA THR A 187 9.47 18.62 4.37
C THR A 187 8.01 18.21 4.43
N GLY A 188 7.74 16.95 4.71
CA GLY A 188 6.37 16.47 4.81
C GLY A 188 6.25 14.96 4.91
N ILE A 189 5.05 14.48 4.65
CA ILE A 189 4.72 13.06 4.61
C ILE A 189 4.35 12.70 3.18
N ILE A 190 5.12 11.80 2.56
CA ILE A 190 4.83 11.22 1.26
C ILE A 190 4.10 9.88 1.46
N PHE A 191 3.07 9.62 0.66
CA PHE A 191 2.24 8.44 0.81
C PHE A 191 1.58 8.02 -0.51
N SER A 192 1.04 6.81 -0.54
CA SER A 192 0.26 6.27 -1.66
C SER A 192 -1.23 6.39 -1.33
N SER A 193 -2.03 6.89 -2.26
CA SER A 193 -3.48 6.99 -2.06
C SER A 193 -4.25 6.68 -3.34
N ASN A 194 -5.45 6.13 -3.18
CA ASN A 194 -6.39 5.90 -4.26
C ASN A 194 -7.32 7.08 -4.53
N ARG A 195 -7.06 8.25 -3.90
CA ARG A 195 -7.83 9.48 -4.15
C ARG A 195 -7.72 9.95 -5.59
N PRO A 196 -8.82 10.42 -6.20
CA PRO A 196 -8.82 10.83 -7.60
C PRO A 196 -8.08 12.15 -7.86
N SER A 197 -8.02 13.02 -6.85
CA SER A 197 -7.35 14.32 -6.93
C SER A 197 -6.91 14.82 -5.56
N PRO A 198 -5.99 15.79 -5.49
CA PRO A 198 -5.62 16.44 -4.22
C PRO A 198 -6.77 17.14 -3.51
N ALA A 199 -7.73 17.65 -4.28
CA ALA A 199 -8.89 18.39 -3.77
C ALA A 199 -10.08 17.51 -3.41
N ALA A 200 -9.95 16.19 -3.51
CA ALA A 200 -11.02 15.26 -3.14
C ALA A 200 -11.34 15.38 -1.64
N LYS A 201 -12.63 15.59 -1.33
CA LYS A 201 -13.11 15.81 0.04
C LYS A 201 -13.79 14.55 0.58
N SER A 202 -13.82 14.42 1.90
CA SER A 202 -14.55 13.35 2.60
C SER A 202 -16.05 13.32 2.28
N SER A 203 -16.61 14.46 1.83
CA SER A 203 -18.02 14.55 1.41
C SER A 203 -18.28 13.95 0.02
N ASP A 204 -17.23 13.69 -0.75
CA ASP A 204 -17.36 13.06 -2.05
C ASP A 204 -17.61 11.56 -1.82
N ALA A 205 -18.88 11.20 -1.61
CA ALA A 205 -19.33 9.86 -1.24
C ALA A 205 -19.12 8.78 -2.31
N VAL A 206 -18.38 9.09 -3.38
CA VAL A 206 -18.12 8.17 -4.47
C VAL A 206 -16.70 7.64 -4.32
N LEU A 207 -16.58 6.39 -3.85
CA LEU A 207 -15.32 5.67 -3.91
C LEU A 207 -14.83 5.59 -5.35
N PRO A 208 -13.53 5.78 -5.61
CA PRO A 208 -12.97 5.68 -6.94
C PRO A 208 -13.20 4.27 -7.50
N SER A 209 -13.84 4.18 -8.67
CA SER A 209 -14.13 2.91 -9.33
C SER A 209 -12.88 2.11 -9.69
N ASP A 210 -11.74 2.75 -9.77
CA ASP A 210 -10.51 2.19 -10.33
C ASP A 210 -9.46 1.79 -9.30
N SER A 211 -9.62 2.06 -8.02
CA SER A 211 -8.69 1.70 -6.91
C SER A 211 -7.20 1.85 -7.24
N LYS A 212 -6.85 2.85 -8.07
CA LYS A 212 -5.47 3.10 -8.52
C LYS A 212 -4.75 3.99 -7.53
N TYR A 213 -3.63 3.52 -7.05
CA TYR A 213 -2.80 4.27 -6.13
C TYR A 213 -1.82 5.17 -6.88
N ASN A 214 -1.77 6.42 -6.46
CA ASN A 214 -0.78 7.41 -6.86
C ASN A 214 -0.03 7.96 -5.65
N ILE A 215 1.07 8.67 -5.90
CA ILE A 215 1.89 9.26 -4.84
C ILE A 215 1.41 10.68 -4.56
N PHE A 216 1.24 10.97 -3.28
CA PHE A 216 0.83 12.27 -2.74
C PHE A 216 1.80 12.73 -1.66
N LEU A 217 1.78 14.03 -1.39
CA LEU A 217 2.59 14.69 -0.37
C LEU A 217 1.73 15.64 0.46
N ILE A 218 1.89 15.59 1.77
CA ILE A 218 1.41 16.59 2.73
C ILE A 218 2.62 17.34 3.26
N THR A 219 2.70 18.65 3.04
CA THR A 219 3.83 19.47 3.51
C THR A 219 3.56 20.18 4.81
N ASP A 220 2.29 20.52 5.04
CA ASP A 220 1.84 21.18 6.27
C ASP A 220 0.68 20.36 6.85
N PHE A 221 0.87 19.86 8.06
CA PHE A 221 -0.12 19.06 8.76
C PHE A 221 -0.40 19.63 10.15
N GLY A 222 -1.52 20.38 10.20
CA GLY A 222 -2.05 20.99 11.41
C GLY A 222 -2.76 20.01 12.33
N ASP A 223 -3.54 20.55 13.27
CA ASP A 223 -4.35 19.74 14.19
C ASP A 223 -5.67 19.27 13.59
N LYS A 224 -6.10 19.87 12.46
CA LYS A 224 -7.30 19.51 11.73
C LYS A 224 -6.94 18.82 10.42
N PRO A 225 -7.08 17.50 10.32
CA PRO A 225 -6.70 16.73 9.12
C PRO A 225 -7.38 17.21 7.83
N GLU A 226 -8.60 17.69 7.92
CA GLU A 226 -9.40 18.13 6.77
C GLU A 226 -8.87 19.41 6.10
N LEU A 227 -7.97 20.13 6.79
CA LEU A 227 -7.35 21.36 6.29
C LEU A 227 -5.97 21.14 5.71
N ASN A 228 -5.43 19.92 5.78
CA ASN A 228 -4.10 19.62 5.28
C ASN A 228 -4.04 19.77 3.76
N GLN A 229 -3.00 20.46 3.29
CA GLN A 229 -2.76 20.62 1.85
C GLN A 229 -2.09 19.38 1.29
N ILE A 230 -2.72 18.77 0.30
CA ILE A 230 -2.26 17.57 -0.37
C ILE A 230 -1.84 17.92 -1.80
N THR A 231 -0.66 17.48 -2.20
CA THR A 231 -0.12 17.64 -3.55
C THR A 231 0.05 16.28 -4.21
N GLN A 232 -0.37 16.14 -5.46
CA GLN A 232 -0.19 14.90 -6.23
C GLN A 232 1.15 14.90 -6.95
N LEU A 233 1.97 13.87 -6.71
CA LEU A 233 3.31 13.74 -7.29
C LEU A 233 3.38 12.76 -8.47
N SER A 234 2.47 11.79 -8.56
CA SER A 234 2.39 10.88 -9.70
C SER A 234 0.99 10.85 -10.30
N LYS A 235 0.91 10.61 -11.62
CA LYS A 235 -0.34 10.48 -12.36
C LYS A 235 -0.25 9.27 -13.28
N LEU A 236 -0.29 8.08 -12.70
CA LEU A 236 -0.26 6.85 -13.46
C LEU A 236 -1.60 6.60 -14.15
N LYS A 237 -1.54 6.22 -15.41
CA LYS A 237 -2.72 5.79 -16.17
C LYS A 237 -3.06 4.34 -15.92
N TYR A 238 -2.06 3.53 -15.65
CA TYR A 238 -2.14 2.09 -15.44
C TYR A 238 -1.36 1.71 -14.20
N GLY A 239 -1.76 0.61 -13.57
CA GLY A 239 -1.07 0.10 -12.39
C GLY A 239 -1.16 1.02 -11.17
N ASN A 240 -0.26 0.80 -10.23
CA ASN A 240 -0.21 1.45 -8.93
C ASN A 240 1.17 2.02 -8.65
N ALA A 241 1.22 3.10 -7.89
CA ALA A 241 2.43 3.64 -7.27
C ALA A 241 2.38 3.38 -5.77
N ARG A 242 3.36 2.64 -5.24
CA ARG A 242 3.40 2.17 -3.86
C ARG A 242 4.78 2.40 -3.21
N SER A 243 4.83 2.35 -1.90
CA SER A 243 6.06 2.43 -1.10
C SER A 243 6.93 3.66 -1.38
N PRO A 244 6.36 4.89 -1.33
CA PRO A 244 7.13 6.09 -1.54
C PRO A 244 8.08 6.35 -0.36
N MET A 245 9.30 6.82 -0.68
CA MET A 245 10.32 7.14 0.32
C MET A 245 11.28 8.21 -0.21
N GLN A 246 11.95 8.92 0.68
CA GLN A 246 13.10 9.75 0.28
C GLN A 246 14.22 8.85 -0.21
N TYR A 247 14.80 9.17 -1.36
CA TYR A 247 15.87 8.42 -1.99
C TYR A 247 17.24 9.04 -1.71
N ASN A 248 17.37 10.34 -1.92
CA ASN A 248 18.53 11.16 -1.56
C ASN A 248 18.05 12.59 -1.21
N GLU A 249 18.96 13.55 -1.16
CA GLU A 249 18.65 14.95 -0.81
C GLU A 249 17.69 15.65 -1.79
N SER A 250 17.56 15.18 -3.03
CA SER A 250 16.77 15.83 -4.08
C SER A 250 15.72 14.95 -4.74
N HIS A 251 15.75 13.63 -4.50
CA HIS A 251 14.85 12.68 -5.14
C HIS A 251 14.09 11.86 -4.12
N PHE A 252 12.82 11.61 -4.41
CA PHE A 252 12.04 10.54 -3.79
C PHE A 252 11.99 9.32 -4.72
N THR A 253 11.67 8.16 -4.18
CA THR A 253 11.49 6.91 -4.93
C THR A 253 10.15 6.27 -4.59
N PHE A 254 9.64 5.46 -5.49
CA PHE A 254 8.46 4.63 -5.29
C PHE A 254 8.54 3.40 -6.20
N VAL A 255 7.70 2.41 -5.95
CA VAL A 255 7.54 1.24 -6.81
C VAL A 255 6.30 1.42 -7.66
N SER A 256 6.42 1.23 -8.97
CA SER A 256 5.28 1.24 -9.89
C SER A 256 5.24 -0.02 -10.72
N ASP A 257 4.04 -0.58 -10.86
CA ASP A 257 3.74 -1.72 -11.72
C ASP A 257 3.04 -1.31 -13.03
N GLU A 258 3.11 -0.03 -13.39
CA GLU A 258 2.51 0.53 -14.62
C GLU A 258 2.82 -0.28 -15.87
N ASN A 259 3.99 -0.89 -15.92
CA ASN A 259 4.46 -1.69 -17.05
C ASN A 259 4.22 -3.20 -16.88
N GLY A 260 3.45 -3.60 -15.87
CA GLY A 260 3.13 -5.01 -15.57
C GLY A 260 4.18 -5.72 -14.72
N VAL A 261 5.26 -5.03 -14.32
CA VAL A 261 6.25 -5.51 -13.37
C VAL A 261 6.60 -4.39 -12.42
N GLY A 262 6.51 -4.62 -11.13
CA GLY A 262 6.84 -3.63 -10.10
C GLY A 262 8.31 -3.24 -10.16
N ASN A 263 8.59 -2.05 -10.67
CA ASN A 263 9.91 -1.47 -10.81
C ASN A 263 10.07 -0.24 -9.92
N ARG A 264 11.31 0.09 -9.58
CA ARG A 264 11.63 1.33 -8.87
C ARG A 264 11.61 2.52 -9.83
N TYR A 265 10.93 3.55 -9.42
CA TYR A 265 10.93 4.87 -10.04
C TYR A 265 11.53 5.89 -9.09
N ALA A 266 12.11 6.94 -9.63
CA ALA A 266 12.48 8.13 -8.89
C ALA A 266 11.68 9.33 -9.38
N GLY A 267 11.57 10.33 -8.52
CA GLY A 267 10.99 11.61 -8.87
C GLY A 267 11.69 12.76 -8.17
N PHE A 268 11.63 13.93 -8.75
CA PHE A 268 12.06 15.18 -8.14
C PHE A 268 10.99 16.24 -8.30
N PHE A 269 10.97 17.20 -7.39
CA PHE A 269 9.96 18.25 -7.37
C PHE A 269 10.16 19.24 -8.50
N THR A 270 9.06 19.63 -9.11
CA THR A 270 8.96 20.64 -10.15
C THR A 270 7.77 21.54 -9.84
N THR A 271 7.70 22.68 -10.50
CA THR A 271 6.52 23.54 -10.47
C THR A 271 5.84 23.52 -11.82
N LYS A 272 4.53 23.44 -11.83
CA LYS A 272 3.69 23.52 -13.03
C LYS A 272 2.86 24.78 -12.98
N LYS A 273 2.73 25.47 -14.09
CA LYS A 273 1.78 26.59 -14.21
C LYS A 273 0.35 26.06 -14.03
N ALA A 274 -0.35 26.56 -13.02
CA ALA A 274 -1.71 26.16 -12.69
C ALA A 274 -2.77 27.07 -13.32
N GLY A 275 -2.39 28.33 -13.58
CA GLY A 275 -3.29 29.31 -14.14
C GLY A 275 -2.79 30.74 -13.97
N LEU A 276 -3.69 31.66 -14.20
CA LEU A 276 -3.49 33.10 -13.92
C LEU A 276 -4.55 33.52 -12.90
N ASP A 277 -4.11 34.13 -11.79
CA ASP A 277 -4.99 34.78 -10.85
C ASP A 277 -5.02 36.28 -11.08
N THR A 278 -6.20 36.84 -11.02
CA THR A 278 -6.38 38.27 -11.02
C THR A 278 -6.48 38.76 -9.57
N LEU A 279 -5.53 39.58 -9.18
CA LEU A 279 -5.53 40.24 -7.87
C LEU A 279 -6.01 41.65 -8.02
N VAL A 280 -7.05 42.02 -7.29
CA VAL A 280 -7.63 43.38 -7.27
C VAL A 280 -7.36 43.98 -5.91
N LEU A 281 -6.64 45.09 -5.90
CA LEU A 281 -6.37 45.86 -4.68
C LEU A 281 -7.41 46.98 -4.54
N ILE A 282 -8.05 47.04 -3.38
CA ILE A 282 -8.99 48.11 -2.99
C ILE A 282 -8.60 48.51 -1.57
N ALA A 283 -8.02 49.70 -1.41
CA ALA A 283 -7.46 50.19 -0.16
C ALA A 283 -6.36 49.23 0.36
N ASP A 284 -6.60 48.58 1.48
CA ASP A 284 -5.69 47.61 2.11
C ASP A 284 -6.13 46.16 1.89
N GLN A 285 -7.19 45.93 1.14
CA GLN A 285 -7.72 44.60 0.88
C GLN A 285 -7.31 44.12 -0.52
N ILE A 286 -6.74 42.90 -0.57
CA ILE A 286 -6.45 42.21 -1.83
C ILE A 286 -7.51 41.15 -2.06
N LEU A 287 -8.26 41.29 -3.13
CA LEU A 287 -9.24 40.28 -3.59
C LEU A 287 -8.59 39.40 -4.66
N ARG A 288 -8.77 38.10 -4.55
CA ARG A 288 -8.25 37.10 -5.48
C ARG A 288 -9.37 36.54 -6.34
N ASN A 289 -9.30 36.72 -7.65
CA ASN A 289 -10.32 36.31 -8.62
C ASN A 289 -11.74 36.76 -8.20
N PRO A 290 -11.93 38.04 -7.80
CA PRO A 290 -13.19 38.46 -7.27
C PRO A 290 -14.29 38.47 -8.34
N SER A 291 -15.47 38.13 -7.93
CA SER A 291 -16.67 38.39 -8.74
C SER A 291 -16.96 39.91 -8.79
N VAL A 292 -17.68 40.32 -9.80
CA VAL A 292 -18.10 41.75 -9.93
C VAL A 292 -18.83 42.20 -8.66
N LYS A 293 -19.66 41.37 -8.09
CA LYS A 293 -20.40 41.68 -6.84
C LYS A 293 -19.50 41.89 -5.63
N GLU A 294 -18.41 41.10 -5.53
CA GLU A 294 -17.42 41.26 -4.45
C GLU A 294 -16.63 42.56 -4.59
N VAL A 295 -16.22 42.89 -5.82
CA VAL A 295 -15.56 44.15 -6.10
C VAL A 295 -16.49 45.33 -5.73
N ASP A 296 -17.73 45.34 -6.19
CA ASP A 296 -18.70 46.39 -5.89
C ASP A 296 -19.02 46.52 -4.39
N SER A 297 -19.11 45.38 -3.70
CA SER A 297 -19.33 45.34 -2.26
C SER A 297 -18.16 45.95 -1.49
N THR A 298 -16.93 45.61 -1.90
CA THR A 298 -15.73 46.13 -1.26
C THR A 298 -15.50 47.61 -1.56
N LEU A 299 -15.73 48.05 -2.78
CA LEU A 299 -15.71 49.50 -3.14
C LEU A 299 -16.68 50.31 -2.28
N LYS A 300 -17.89 49.81 -2.11
CA LYS A 300 -18.92 50.47 -1.22
C LYS A 300 -18.45 50.52 0.23
N ALA A 301 -17.84 49.41 0.73
CA ALA A 301 -17.34 49.36 2.11
C ALA A 301 -16.21 50.37 2.36
N TYR A 302 -15.34 50.59 1.41
CA TYR A 302 -14.22 51.56 1.49
C TYR A 302 -14.61 52.95 0.94
N ARG A 303 -15.84 53.16 0.51
CA ARG A 303 -16.32 54.41 -0.10
C ARG A 303 -15.46 54.88 -1.28
N LYS A 304 -14.99 53.95 -2.09
CA LYS A 304 -14.22 54.17 -3.31
C LYS A 304 -15.10 53.99 -4.54
N THR A 305 -14.73 54.68 -5.62
CA THR A 305 -15.41 54.60 -6.92
C THR A 305 -14.69 53.69 -7.90
N ASP A 306 -13.42 53.42 -7.65
CA ASP A 306 -12.58 52.60 -8.53
C ASP A 306 -11.57 51.78 -7.74
N VAL A 307 -11.01 50.75 -8.38
CA VAL A 307 -9.98 49.87 -7.82
C VAL A 307 -8.61 50.54 -7.86
N ASP A 308 -7.78 50.31 -6.85
CA ASP A 308 -6.46 50.94 -6.77
C ASP A 308 -5.47 50.32 -7.78
N SER A 309 -5.49 48.99 -7.92
CA SER A 309 -4.69 48.29 -8.93
C SER A 309 -5.26 46.92 -9.24
N VAL A 310 -4.93 46.46 -10.45
CA VAL A 310 -5.22 45.06 -10.88
C VAL A 310 -3.94 44.44 -11.35
N ALA A 311 -3.57 43.30 -10.79
CA ALA A 311 -2.41 42.55 -11.17
C ALA A 311 -2.81 41.13 -11.60
N VAL A 312 -2.25 40.64 -12.68
CA VAL A 312 -2.42 39.25 -13.11
C VAL A 312 -1.16 38.49 -12.73
N VAL A 313 -1.29 37.51 -11.84
CA VAL A 313 -0.18 36.75 -11.30
C VAL A 313 -0.28 35.29 -11.80
N SER A 314 0.82 34.80 -12.33
CA SER A 314 0.91 33.39 -12.71
C SER A 314 1.03 32.53 -11.46
N ILE A 315 0.06 31.61 -11.29
CA ILE A 315 0.10 30.63 -10.20
C ILE A 315 0.88 29.41 -10.64
N THR A 316 1.72 28.92 -9.73
CA THR A 316 2.41 27.66 -9.90
C THR A 316 1.92 26.66 -8.84
N GLU A 317 1.61 25.45 -9.26
CA GLU A 317 1.36 24.33 -8.38
C GLU A 317 2.59 23.45 -8.29
N ASP A 318 2.79 22.87 -7.11
CA ASP A 318 3.80 21.84 -6.92
C ASP A 318 3.45 20.61 -7.76
N SER A 319 4.44 20.07 -8.41
CA SER A 319 4.35 18.87 -9.23
C SER A 319 5.65 18.08 -9.09
N ALA A 320 5.73 16.93 -9.72
CA ALA A 320 6.96 16.16 -9.78
C ALA A 320 7.16 15.58 -11.18
N TYR A 321 8.42 15.45 -11.55
CA TYR A 321 8.82 14.68 -12.71
C TYR A 321 9.31 13.32 -12.25
N THR A 322 8.73 12.23 -12.79
CA THR A 322 9.03 10.85 -12.41
C THR A 322 9.61 10.07 -13.57
N PHE A 323 10.55 9.16 -13.29
CA PHE A 323 11.21 8.33 -14.29
C PHE A 323 11.65 6.99 -13.69
N PRO A 324 11.75 5.91 -14.49
CA PRO A 324 12.15 4.59 -14.01
C PRO A 324 13.64 4.52 -13.70
N LEU A 325 13.99 3.80 -12.64
CA LEU A 325 15.37 3.46 -12.26
C LEU A 325 15.73 2.02 -12.58
N THR A 326 14.73 1.13 -12.63
CA THR A 326 14.95 -0.31 -12.85
C THR A 326 14.03 -0.85 -13.94
N ASN A 327 14.45 -1.98 -14.52
CA ASN A 327 13.65 -2.77 -15.45
C ASN A 327 13.93 -4.25 -15.13
N TYR A 328 13.29 -4.76 -14.07
CA TYR A 328 13.50 -6.12 -13.59
C TYR A 328 12.60 -7.13 -14.30
N GLN A 329 12.99 -8.41 -14.25
CA GLN A 329 12.19 -9.54 -14.75
C GLN A 329 11.01 -9.87 -13.83
N SER A 330 11.20 -9.73 -12.52
CA SER A 330 10.19 -9.98 -11.50
C SER A 330 9.89 -8.71 -10.71
N THR A 331 8.67 -8.62 -10.20
CA THR A 331 8.24 -7.52 -9.35
C THR A 331 9.11 -7.40 -8.10
N LEU A 332 9.53 -6.19 -7.80
CA LEU A 332 10.20 -5.84 -6.56
C LEU A 332 9.23 -6.04 -5.39
N ALA A 333 9.47 -7.09 -4.61
CA ALA A 333 8.54 -7.48 -3.54
C ALA A 333 8.57 -6.49 -2.37
N GLU A 334 9.76 -6.12 -1.93
CA GLU A 334 9.97 -5.17 -0.83
C GLU A 334 11.17 -4.29 -1.12
N THR A 335 11.07 -3.04 -0.71
CA THR A 335 12.17 -2.07 -0.80
C THR A 335 12.14 -1.12 0.38
N ARG A 336 13.33 -0.78 0.90
CA ARG A 336 13.52 0.20 1.97
C ARG A 336 14.78 1.01 1.68
N ILE A 337 14.74 2.28 2.04
CA ILE A 337 15.91 3.17 1.99
C ILE A 337 16.45 3.33 3.40
N ALA A 338 17.76 3.18 3.54
CA ALA A 338 18.42 3.23 4.84
C ALA A 338 19.02 4.63 5.11
N GLY A 339 18.18 5.66 5.11
CA GLY A 339 18.52 7.02 5.55
C GLY A 339 19.90 7.51 5.07
N ASP A 340 20.71 7.95 6.03
CA ASP A 340 22.07 8.46 5.77
C ASP A 340 23.06 7.42 5.26
N ASN A 341 22.73 6.15 5.33
CA ASN A 341 23.60 5.07 4.86
C ASN A 341 23.68 5.00 3.33
N ASN A 342 22.84 5.75 2.61
CA ASN A 342 22.73 5.72 1.14
C ASN A 342 22.59 4.29 0.58
N GLN A 343 22.01 3.40 1.37
CA GLN A 343 21.77 2.01 1.01
C GLN A 343 20.29 1.77 0.75
N VAL A 344 20.05 0.85 -0.15
CA VAL A 344 18.72 0.36 -0.49
C VAL A 344 18.70 -1.12 -0.16
N SER A 345 17.74 -1.54 0.64
CA SER A 345 17.45 -2.94 0.86
C SER A 345 16.31 -3.38 -0.05
N GLU A 346 16.51 -4.49 -0.73
CA GLU A 346 15.51 -5.08 -1.62
C GLU A 346 15.34 -6.56 -1.31
N VAL A 347 14.09 -7.00 -1.37
CA VAL A 347 13.75 -8.42 -1.38
C VAL A 347 13.21 -8.75 -2.76
N THR A 348 13.90 -9.62 -3.46
CA THR A 348 13.48 -10.09 -4.79
C THR A 348 13.15 -11.56 -4.76
N ARG A 349 12.17 -11.96 -5.53
CA ARG A 349 11.86 -13.38 -5.72
C ARG A 349 12.65 -13.90 -6.93
N GLN A 350 13.42 -14.94 -6.71
CA GLN A 350 14.17 -15.65 -7.76
C GLN A 350 13.71 -17.10 -7.75
N SER A 351 12.91 -17.47 -8.73
CA SER A 351 12.16 -18.74 -8.73
C SER A 351 11.32 -18.89 -7.45
N ASP A 352 11.62 -19.86 -6.62
CA ASP A 352 10.91 -20.12 -5.36
C ASP A 352 11.59 -19.48 -4.13
N ASP A 353 12.75 -18.87 -4.31
CA ASP A 353 13.53 -18.32 -3.23
C ASP A 353 13.39 -16.80 -3.13
N LYS A 354 13.39 -16.27 -1.91
CA LYS A 354 13.51 -14.84 -1.66
C LYS A 354 14.96 -14.50 -1.33
N VAL A 355 15.51 -13.57 -2.09
CA VAL A 355 16.90 -13.14 -1.97
C VAL A 355 16.95 -11.70 -1.48
N LEU A 356 17.79 -11.46 -0.47
CA LEU A 356 17.99 -10.16 0.15
C LEU A 356 19.18 -9.46 -0.49
N TYR A 357 18.97 -8.22 -0.95
CA TYR A 357 20.00 -7.39 -1.56
C TYR A 357 20.25 -6.12 -0.78
N LYS A 358 21.53 -5.77 -0.60
CA LYS A 358 21.98 -4.44 -0.21
C LYS A 358 22.55 -3.74 -1.44
N LEU A 359 21.97 -2.62 -1.81
CA LEU A 359 22.34 -1.83 -2.96
C LEU A 359 22.79 -0.45 -2.49
N LYS A 360 23.71 0.17 -3.23
CA LYS A 360 23.99 1.59 -3.09
C LYS A 360 23.08 2.38 -4.04
N ILE A 361 22.72 3.59 -3.65
CA ILE A 361 22.01 4.53 -4.53
C ILE A 361 22.88 4.81 -5.76
N ASP A 362 22.34 4.57 -6.94
CA ASP A 362 23.02 4.76 -8.21
C ASP A 362 22.82 6.19 -8.73
N GLU A 363 23.71 7.09 -8.31
CA GLU A 363 23.71 8.51 -8.72
C GLU A 363 23.89 8.69 -10.24
N MET A 364 24.60 7.76 -10.90
CA MET A 364 24.78 7.83 -12.35
C MET A 364 23.49 7.55 -13.11
N THR A 365 22.70 6.58 -12.65
CA THR A 365 21.37 6.29 -13.23
C THR A 365 20.41 7.44 -12.99
N LEU A 366 20.46 8.08 -11.81
CA LEU A 366 19.66 9.27 -11.52
C LEU A 366 19.96 10.44 -12.48
N ARG A 367 21.23 10.67 -12.77
CA ARG A 367 21.64 11.76 -13.67
C ARG A 367 21.36 11.47 -15.14
N ARG A 368 21.67 10.26 -15.59
CA ARG A 368 21.54 9.86 -17.01
C ARG A 368 20.10 9.59 -17.43
N ARG A 369 19.25 9.11 -16.53
CA ARG A 369 17.83 8.76 -16.79
C ARG A 369 17.65 7.86 -18.02
N ASN A 370 18.61 6.97 -18.25
CA ASN A 370 18.70 6.13 -19.45
C ASN A 370 18.00 4.77 -19.30
N VAL A 371 17.34 4.53 -18.18
CA VAL A 371 16.56 3.31 -17.97
C VAL A 371 15.16 3.53 -18.51
N THR A 372 14.69 2.58 -19.32
CA THR A 372 13.31 2.55 -19.79
C THR A 372 12.65 1.28 -19.25
N ALA A 373 11.64 1.45 -18.42
CA ALA A 373 10.81 0.34 -17.98
C ALA A 373 9.86 -0.03 -19.13
N GLN A 374 10.17 -1.12 -19.83
CA GLN A 374 9.36 -1.54 -20.98
C GLN A 374 8.09 -2.27 -20.51
N PRO A 375 6.91 -1.96 -21.08
CA PRO A 375 5.70 -2.68 -20.75
C PRO A 375 5.80 -4.15 -21.21
N THR A 376 5.22 -5.05 -20.41
CA THR A 376 5.07 -6.46 -20.77
C THR A 376 4.14 -6.59 -21.98
N GLU A 377 4.19 -7.71 -22.70
CA GLU A 377 3.28 -7.95 -23.81
C GLU A 377 1.80 -7.89 -23.37
N TYR A 378 1.50 -8.36 -22.17
CA TYR A 378 0.18 -8.23 -21.58
C TYR A 378 -0.21 -6.75 -21.39
N MET A 379 0.66 -5.94 -20.81
CA MET A 379 0.38 -4.52 -20.61
C MET A 379 0.27 -3.74 -21.91
N LYS A 380 1.06 -4.09 -22.93
CA LYS A 380 0.91 -3.48 -24.27
C LYS A 380 -0.50 -3.71 -24.83
N LYS A 381 -1.05 -4.92 -24.62
CA LYS A 381 -2.42 -5.25 -25.04
C LYS A 381 -3.45 -4.43 -24.26
N VAL A 382 -3.34 -4.39 -22.92
CA VAL A 382 -4.23 -3.60 -22.06
C VAL A 382 -4.18 -2.11 -22.42
N MET A 383 -2.98 -1.56 -22.66
CA MET A 383 -2.80 -0.17 -23.08
C MET A 383 -3.41 0.10 -24.47
N GLY A 384 -3.36 -0.87 -25.38
CA GLY A 384 -4.02 -0.82 -26.70
C GLY A 384 -5.53 -0.76 -26.55
N GLU A 385 -6.12 -1.70 -25.85
CA GLU A 385 -7.57 -1.77 -25.60
C GLU A 385 -8.10 -0.49 -24.91
N TYR A 386 -7.35 0.07 -23.97
CA TYR A 386 -7.75 1.31 -23.30
C TYR A 386 -7.70 2.54 -24.22
N LYS A 387 -6.72 2.61 -25.14
CA LYS A 387 -6.64 3.68 -26.12
C LYS A 387 -7.85 3.65 -27.06
N ASP A 388 -8.24 2.47 -27.52
CA ASP A 388 -9.40 2.29 -28.36
C ASP A 388 -10.70 2.72 -27.64
N THR A 389 -10.86 2.34 -26.38
CA THR A 389 -12.01 2.74 -25.55
C THR A 389 -12.03 4.25 -25.30
N ALA A 390 -10.90 4.89 -25.07
CA ALA A 390 -10.81 6.32 -24.87
C ALA A 390 -11.12 7.11 -26.15
N ALA A 391 -10.69 6.60 -27.31
CA ALA A 391 -11.02 7.18 -28.61
C ALA A 391 -12.53 7.10 -28.89
N VAL A 392 -13.16 5.97 -28.59
CA VAL A 392 -14.61 5.77 -28.71
C VAL A 392 -15.38 6.72 -27.78
N LYS A 393 -14.99 6.83 -26.48
CA LYS A 393 -15.62 7.77 -25.55
C LYS A 393 -15.49 9.22 -26.03
N LYS A 394 -14.33 9.60 -26.59
CA LYS A 394 -14.13 10.95 -27.12
C LYS A 394 -14.99 11.21 -28.37
N ALA A 395 -15.13 10.22 -29.23
CA ALA A 395 -16.01 10.31 -30.39
C ALA A 395 -17.48 10.43 -29.98
N ILE A 396 -17.94 9.66 -28.99
CA ILE A 396 -19.31 9.74 -28.44
C ILE A 396 -19.56 11.11 -27.79
N SER A 397 -18.60 11.65 -27.05
CA SER A 397 -18.74 12.98 -26.42
C SER A 397 -18.73 14.12 -27.43
N ALA A 398 -18.02 13.97 -28.56
CA ALA A 398 -18.06 14.92 -29.67
C ALA A 398 -19.39 14.86 -30.39
N ALA A 399 -19.87 13.65 -30.69
CA ALA A 399 -21.19 13.47 -31.37
C ALA A 399 -22.34 14.02 -30.51
N LYS A 400 -22.31 13.84 -29.16
CA LYS A 400 -23.32 14.43 -28.27
C LYS A 400 -23.27 15.96 -28.22
N LYS A 401 -22.12 16.59 -28.47
CA LYS A 401 -22.04 18.07 -28.54
C LYS A 401 -22.65 18.62 -29.83
N ASP A 402 -22.61 17.88 -30.93
CA ASP A 402 -23.21 18.31 -32.19
C ASP A 402 -24.74 18.13 -32.21
N GLU A 403 -25.29 17.18 -31.43
CA GLU A 403 -26.75 17.01 -31.31
C GLU A 403 -27.45 18.11 -30.43
N ASP A 404 -26.73 18.74 -29.53
CA ASP A 404 -27.30 19.77 -28.64
C ASP A 404 -27.52 21.12 -29.33
N ILE A 405 -27.04 21.35 -30.54
CA ILE A 405 -27.17 22.61 -31.28
C ILE A 405 -28.50 22.65 -32.04
N PHE A 406 -29.18 21.54 -32.28
CA PHE A 406 -30.39 21.47 -33.08
C PHE A 406 -31.73 21.28 -32.30
N GLN A 407 -31.71 21.16 -30.98
CA GLN A 407 -32.93 20.87 -30.20
C GLN A 407 -33.70 22.06 -29.70
N THR A 408 -33.36 23.31 -30.05
CA THR A 408 -34.06 24.51 -29.55
C THR A 408 -35.15 25.05 -30.49
N GLU A 409 -35.37 24.52 -31.68
CA GLU A 409 -36.38 25.11 -32.58
C GLU A 409 -37.67 24.30 -32.83
N PHE A 410 -37.81 23.07 -32.32
CA PHE A 410 -39.04 22.28 -32.54
C PHE A 410 -39.61 21.67 -31.25
N ALA A 411 -39.99 22.52 -30.29
CA ALA A 411 -40.59 22.06 -29.03
C ALA A 411 -42.11 21.73 -29.15
N ASN A 412 -42.70 21.64 -30.36
CA ASN A 412 -44.16 21.49 -30.53
C ASN A 412 -44.59 20.46 -31.56
N GLU A 413 -43.90 19.36 -31.75
CA GLU A 413 -44.47 18.25 -32.53
C GLU A 413 -44.71 17.01 -31.69
N LYS A 414 -45.92 16.47 -31.86
CA LYS A 414 -46.57 15.39 -31.12
C LYS A 414 -45.69 14.15 -31.08
N LYS A 415 -45.57 13.59 -29.90
CA LYS A 415 -45.07 12.24 -29.65
C LYS A 415 -45.93 11.22 -30.41
N ASP A 416 -45.51 10.73 -31.53
CA ASP A 416 -45.95 9.43 -32.03
C ASP A 416 -45.11 8.34 -31.36
N SER A 417 -45.81 7.58 -30.53
CA SER A 417 -45.29 6.43 -29.82
C SER A 417 -45.15 5.23 -30.76
N SER A 418 -44.06 5.12 -31.49
CA SER A 418 -43.57 3.83 -32.04
C SER A 418 -42.21 3.98 -32.68
N THR A 419 -41.17 4.07 -31.87
CA THR A 419 -39.86 3.60 -32.29
C THR A 419 -39.21 2.99 -31.05
N ALA A 420 -39.31 1.65 -31.03
CA ALA A 420 -38.51 0.83 -30.16
C ALA A 420 -37.07 1.29 -30.21
N GLY A 421 -36.53 1.60 -29.06
CA GLY A 421 -35.21 2.15 -28.91
C GLY A 421 -34.16 1.37 -29.68
N ASN A 422 -33.50 2.06 -30.59
CA ASN A 422 -32.17 1.68 -30.95
C ASN A 422 -31.28 1.92 -29.75
N GLU A 423 -31.30 0.97 -28.79
CA GLU A 423 -30.17 0.78 -27.91
C GLU A 423 -28.97 0.61 -28.81
N ILE A 424 -28.10 1.61 -28.80
CA ILE A 424 -26.83 1.57 -29.49
C ILE A 424 -26.08 0.38 -28.93
N ASP A 425 -25.98 -0.68 -29.68
CA ASP A 425 -25.36 -1.99 -29.39
C ASP A 425 -23.82 -1.85 -29.31
N VAL A 426 -23.35 -0.74 -28.71
CA VAL A 426 -21.92 -0.39 -28.55
C VAL A 426 -21.25 -1.16 -27.41
N LEU A 427 -22.04 -1.85 -26.60
CA LEU A 427 -21.53 -2.62 -25.44
C LEU A 427 -21.60 -4.12 -25.62
N LYS A 428 -22.13 -4.62 -26.74
CA LYS A 428 -21.96 -6.03 -27.04
C LYS A 428 -20.57 -6.23 -27.62
N PRO A 429 -19.70 -7.03 -26.98
CA PRO A 429 -18.42 -7.36 -27.58
C PRO A 429 -18.69 -7.96 -28.93
N LYS A 430 -18.02 -7.47 -29.98
CA LYS A 430 -18.15 -7.83 -31.39
C LYS A 430 -17.99 -9.34 -31.67
N TYR A 431 -17.60 -10.06 -30.62
CA TYR A 431 -17.50 -11.51 -30.57
C TYR A 431 -18.20 -12.00 -29.29
N ASP A 432 -19.19 -12.83 -29.46
CA ASP A 432 -19.74 -13.62 -28.34
C ASP A 432 -18.66 -14.62 -27.92
N VAL A 433 -17.83 -14.19 -26.96
CA VAL A 433 -16.70 -14.96 -26.44
C VAL A 433 -17.18 -16.33 -25.98
N LEU A 434 -18.40 -16.43 -25.46
CA LEU A 434 -18.99 -17.67 -24.98
C LEU A 434 -19.33 -18.66 -26.12
N LYS A 435 -19.51 -18.19 -27.38
CA LYS A 435 -19.69 -19.04 -28.54
C LYS A 435 -18.37 -19.57 -29.11
N THR A 436 -17.28 -18.82 -28.92
CA THR A 436 -15.96 -19.20 -29.44
C THR A 436 -15.13 -20.00 -28.47
N ILE A 437 -15.47 -19.98 -27.18
CA ILE A 437 -14.76 -20.73 -26.14
C ILE A 437 -15.16 -22.21 -26.23
N LYS A 438 -14.17 -23.07 -26.33
CA LYS A 438 -14.34 -24.51 -26.23
C LYS A 438 -14.82 -24.85 -24.80
N LYS A 439 -16.11 -25.18 -24.66
CA LYS A 439 -16.69 -25.59 -23.38
C LYS A 439 -16.25 -27.00 -23.07
N PHE A 440 -15.56 -27.16 -21.97
CA PHE A 440 -15.24 -28.47 -21.41
C PHE A 440 -16.26 -28.79 -20.33
N ARG A 441 -16.82 -30.01 -20.39
CA ARG A 441 -17.64 -30.47 -19.28
C ARG A 441 -16.73 -30.66 -18.08
N TYR A 442 -17.00 -29.93 -17.00
CA TYR A 442 -16.28 -30.09 -15.74
C TYR A 442 -16.43 -31.54 -15.28
N LYS A 443 -15.31 -32.22 -15.14
CA LYS A 443 -15.25 -33.50 -14.45
C LYS A 443 -14.70 -33.19 -13.09
N PRO A 444 -15.41 -33.47 -11.98
CA PRO A 444 -14.90 -33.20 -10.65
C PRO A 444 -13.50 -33.82 -10.54
N PRO A 445 -12.49 -32.99 -10.22
CA PRO A 445 -11.15 -33.51 -10.05
C PRO A 445 -11.07 -34.39 -8.82
N LYS A 446 -10.01 -35.11 -8.74
CA LYS A 446 -9.66 -35.85 -7.55
C LYS A 446 -9.61 -34.90 -6.37
N PHE A 447 -10.29 -35.21 -5.29
CA PHE A 447 -10.20 -34.44 -4.06
C PHE A 447 -8.75 -34.37 -3.60
N SER A 448 -8.26 -33.19 -3.29
CA SER A 448 -6.98 -32.98 -2.65
C SER A 448 -7.14 -32.91 -1.14
N VAL A 449 -6.18 -33.49 -0.42
CA VAL A 449 -6.17 -33.38 1.04
C VAL A 449 -5.81 -31.96 1.43
N GLU A 450 -6.76 -31.24 2.01
CA GLU A 450 -6.56 -29.87 2.49
C GLU A 450 -5.82 -29.84 3.83
N TYR A 451 -6.29 -30.69 4.74
CA TYR A 451 -5.63 -30.84 6.05
C TYR A 451 -5.78 -32.23 6.61
N GLY A 452 -4.81 -32.62 7.42
CA GLY A 452 -4.87 -33.79 8.26
C GLY A 452 -4.38 -33.45 9.65
N SER A 453 -5.17 -33.73 10.67
CA SER A 453 -4.74 -33.60 12.05
C SER A 453 -5.01 -34.90 12.80
N ALA A 454 -4.00 -35.39 13.51
CA ALA A 454 -4.14 -36.52 14.43
C ALA A 454 -3.73 -36.04 15.83
N GLY A 455 -4.62 -36.19 16.76
CA GLY A 455 -4.38 -35.94 18.17
C GLY A 455 -4.64 -37.19 18.98
N PHE A 456 -3.67 -37.60 19.78
CA PHE A 456 -3.83 -38.66 20.75
C PHE A 456 -3.69 -38.03 22.14
N THR A 457 -4.64 -38.34 23.02
CA THR A 457 -4.61 -37.89 24.39
C THR A 457 -4.76 -39.09 25.34
N THR A 458 -3.97 -39.09 26.35
CA THR A 458 -4.06 -40.00 27.47
C THR A 458 -4.92 -39.42 28.60
N GLY A 459 -5.54 -38.25 28.36
CA GLY A 459 -6.43 -37.61 29.32
C GLY A 459 -7.70 -38.41 29.49
N VAL A 460 -8.04 -38.68 30.72
CA VAL A 460 -9.33 -39.31 31.08
C VAL A 460 -10.45 -38.35 30.67
N LEU A 461 -11.21 -38.66 29.63
CA LEU A 461 -12.49 -38.03 29.35
C LEU A 461 -13.44 -38.44 30.47
N VAL A 462 -13.49 -37.63 31.56
CA VAL A 462 -14.49 -37.73 32.60
C VAL A 462 -15.82 -37.19 32.02
N ASN A 463 -16.47 -38.01 31.22
CA ASN A 463 -17.86 -37.82 30.82
C ASN A 463 -18.60 -39.14 30.87
N ARG A 464 -18.56 -39.76 32.03
CA ARG A 464 -19.61 -40.70 32.41
C ARG A 464 -20.26 -40.17 33.67
N TYR A 465 -21.41 -39.58 33.51
CA TYR A 465 -22.39 -39.53 34.58
C TYR A 465 -22.68 -40.99 34.96
N GLN A 466 -22.06 -41.47 36.01
CA GLN A 466 -22.59 -42.63 36.72
C GLN A 466 -23.70 -42.10 37.62
N PRO A 467 -24.91 -42.63 37.52
CA PRO A 467 -25.96 -42.36 38.51
C PRO A 467 -25.42 -42.75 39.87
N TYR A 468 -25.53 -41.85 40.82
CA TYR A 468 -25.16 -42.04 42.20
C TYR A 468 -26.00 -43.17 42.81
N GLY A 469 -25.46 -44.38 42.81
CA GLY A 469 -25.97 -45.48 43.60
C GLY A 469 -25.30 -45.42 44.96
N GLY A 470 -26.01 -44.91 45.98
CA GLY A 470 -25.53 -44.71 47.34
C GLY A 470 -24.93 -45.97 47.95
N GLY A 471 -23.65 -46.13 47.86
CA GLY A 471 -22.85 -47.12 48.53
C GLY A 471 -21.50 -46.52 48.93
N ALA A 472 -21.20 -46.51 50.22
CA ALA A 472 -19.94 -46.07 50.78
C ALA A 472 -18.82 -47.04 50.39
N GLY A 473 -18.17 -46.82 49.25
CA GLY A 473 -16.99 -47.57 48.82
C GLY A 473 -16.03 -46.65 48.06
N PRO A 474 -14.71 -46.83 48.15
CA PRO A 474 -13.75 -46.01 47.40
C PRO A 474 -13.96 -46.23 45.89
N ILE A 475 -13.94 -45.13 45.15
CA ILE A 475 -14.01 -45.12 43.69
C ILE A 475 -12.76 -45.85 43.18
N GLN A 476 -12.95 -47.06 42.66
CA GLN A 476 -11.87 -47.78 41.97
C GLN A 476 -11.75 -47.18 40.57
N LEU A 477 -10.69 -46.41 40.38
CA LEU A 477 -10.21 -46.03 39.05
C LEU A 477 -9.68 -47.29 38.37
N ASN A 478 -10.43 -47.84 37.40
CA ASN A 478 -9.92 -48.88 36.53
C ASN A 478 -8.64 -48.38 35.84
N SER A 479 -7.55 -49.08 36.08
CA SER A 479 -6.19 -48.77 35.64
C SER A 479 -5.94 -49.11 34.14
N GLY A 480 -6.94 -48.95 33.29
CA GLY A 480 -6.76 -48.97 31.84
C GLY A 480 -6.88 -47.54 31.34
N THR A 481 -5.75 -46.92 31.07
CA THR A 481 -5.73 -45.59 30.38
C THR A 481 -6.34 -45.75 28.98
N PRO A 482 -7.59 -45.31 28.73
CA PRO A 482 -8.13 -45.37 27.39
C PRO A 482 -7.36 -44.33 26.54
N LEU A 483 -6.59 -44.83 25.60
CA LEU A 483 -6.00 -44.01 24.57
C LEU A 483 -7.16 -43.52 23.67
N SER A 484 -7.49 -42.25 23.76
CA SER A 484 -8.41 -41.63 22.83
C SER A 484 -7.65 -40.88 21.75
N GLY A 485 -7.97 -41.19 20.50
CA GLY A 485 -7.37 -40.54 19.36
C GLY A 485 -8.46 -39.89 18.49
N LEU A 486 -8.21 -38.68 18.04
CA LEU A 486 -9.03 -38.00 17.04
C LEU A 486 -8.18 -37.79 15.78
N ILE A 487 -8.63 -38.36 14.68
CA ILE A 487 -8.04 -38.07 13.35
C ILE A 487 -9.09 -37.31 12.58
N ARG A 488 -8.72 -36.13 12.12
CA ARG A 488 -9.53 -35.30 11.20
C ARG A 488 -8.81 -35.20 9.88
N LEU A 489 -9.51 -35.53 8.81
CA LEU A 489 -9.04 -35.37 7.43
C LEU A 489 -10.05 -34.46 6.71
N GLY A 490 -9.58 -33.38 6.13
CA GLY A 490 -10.38 -32.55 5.27
C GLY A 490 -9.88 -32.68 3.84
N THR A 491 -10.79 -32.91 2.91
CA THR A 491 -10.49 -32.92 1.48
C THR A 491 -11.37 -31.90 0.78
N VAL A 492 -10.79 -31.23 -0.19
CA VAL A 492 -11.44 -30.16 -0.94
C VAL A 492 -11.27 -30.38 -2.44
N GLU A 493 -12.26 -30.02 -3.17
CA GLU A 493 -12.22 -29.97 -4.63
C GLU A 493 -11.47 -28.72 -5.10
N LEU A 494 -10.90 -28.75 -6.32
CA LEU A 494 -10.11 -27.66 -6.90
C LEU A 494 -10.83 -26.29 -6.92
N LEU A 495 -12.15 -26.28 -7.08
CA LEU A 495 -12.97 -25.06 -7.05
C LEU A 495 -13.54 -24.73 -5.67
N GLU A 496 -13.20 -25.54 -4.65
CA GLU A 496 -13.66 -25.40 -3.28
C GLU A 496 -15.19 -25.46 -3.05
N ASP A 497 -15.95 -25.86 -4.07
CA ASP A 497 -17.41 -25.97 -3.98
C ASP A 497 -17.87 -27.17 -3.13
N GLN A 498 -17.01 -28.16 -3.02
CA GLN A 498 -17.29 -29.37 -2.23
C GLN A 498 -16.16 -29.66 -1.25
N ARG A 499 -16.53 -29.73 0.04
CA ARG A 499 -15.63 -30.09 1.13
C ARG A 499 -16.15 -31.34 1.80
N ILE A 500 -15.27 -32.30 2.10
CA ILE A 500 -15.53 -33.48 2.88
C ILE A 500 -14.62 -33.45 4.09
N SER A 501 -15.19 -33.47 5.29
CA SER A 501 -14.45 -33.49 6.54
C SER A 501 -14.96 -34.55 7.50
#